data_55c99069c11260fd887927d80d9607da
#
_entry.id   55c99069c11260fd887927d80d9607da
#
_cell.length_a   1.000
_cell.length_b   1.000
_cell.length_c   1.000
_cell.angle_alpha   90.00
_cell.angle_beta   90.00
_cell.angle_gamma   90.00
#
_symmetry.space_group_name_H-M   'P 1'
#
loop_
_entity.id
_entity.type
_entity.pdbx_description
1 polymer ?
#
loop_
_entity_poly.entity_id
_entity_poly.type
_entity_poly.pdbx_seq_one_letter_code
_entity_poly.pdbx_strand_id
1 'polypeptide(L)'
;MEADQLYLSAEEIRQRVNSDYIYNVTPHLFICAVHNPDEEQAVKDLSAFSHFLSACTQYSPSGYDVLKPDGTGFHHNTHYNGYMYSYKTWVEYMGRLKGTSFRIEKDAYERMKKAVISVYLMAVRSESDKQRYFANSMAGRHPFTGLDVNFSKELFKTLIEVGGDVLGVPYDKELASYYNYFYKTRKYTDVPELDADGFYQFNYSPAGVYRYGNWVAVMRCPTTNFWGGELYSKTNRFGRYQSHGTLEILYEGGLAKCGYPESKEKKGAGWDWNMMPGSTTVHYTDWKEMMPNKNDADRFDQKSFTTNFAGALAWKNCGLFAAAFDQDDRWGSRRFEPTNLTFCKSVFAIDGMLFGIGTGISAKGSYPDEWFTATNLFQAIISKDNKSLVVNGKEMKMGQEIIIDTQKTAWLVTPATTGYFIPKGHDKLVIKYEEQSTPSSVGMDAEFGKEVAAKAYLYHGVKPEKKDYQFMVVPATSPEKMEELAKKQEKGELFKVLVAQDSIHVVKYLPSASTAYALFAPATNLSCGVVCASETELLLMERLDKTGKNLNLALCNPNLRPETIGKNNWRPTPTQAAVELKGNWAMKAGSQDQRVSLEKNSRGNTVLRTVLSEGSPVYVSLVNQ
;
A
#
# COMPACT_ATOMS: atom_id res chain seq x y z
N MET A 1 -14.75 -36.79 3.79
CA MET A 1 -13.56 -35.92 3.90
C MET A 1 -12.49 -36.83 4.46
N GLU A 2 -11.47 -37.09 3.70
CA GLU A 2 -10.51 -38.13 3.97
C GLU A 2 -9.54 -37.69 5.06
N ALA A 3 -9.36 -38.51 6.10
CA ALA A 3 -8.37 -38.27 7.18
C ALA A 3 -6.94 -38.08 6.64
N ASP A 4 -6.70 -38.54 5.42
CA ASP A 4 -5.42 -38.37 4.69
C ASP A 4 -4.97 -36.92 4.55
N GLN A 5 -5.89 -35.95 4.61
CA GLN A 5 -5.54 -34.51 4.55
C GLN A 5 -4.80 -34.00 5.80
N LEU A 6 -4.87 -34.72 6.92
CA LEU A 6 -4.06 -34.41 8.11
C LEU A 6 -2.58 -34.69 7.90
N TYR A 7 -2.22 -35.62 7.03
CA TYR A 7 -0.87 -36.12 6.85
C TYR A 7 -0.16 -35.59 5.60
N LEU A 8 -0.67 -34.47 5.05
CA LEU A 8 0.00 -33.82 3.94
C LEU A 8 1.39 -33.31 4.36
N SER A 9 2.37 -33.50 3.51
CA SER A 9 3.68 -32.88 3.67
C SER A 9 3.60 -31.35 3.57
N ALA A 10 4.58 -30.67 4.14
CA ALA A 10 4.65 -29.19 4.04
C ALA A 10 4.65 -28.70 2.57
N GLU A 11 5.22 -29.47 1.65
CA GLU A 11 5.20 -29.14 0.22
C GLU A 11 3.81 -29.31 -0.40
N GLU A 12 3.10 -30.39 -0.07
CA GLU A 12 1.72 -30.59 -0.54
C GLU A 12 0.78 -29.51 0.03
N ILE A 13 0.98 -29.11 1.30
CA ILE A 13 0.24 -27.99 1.90
C ILE A 13 0.49 -26.71 1.11
N ARG A 14 1.74 -26.35 0.81
CA ARG A 14 2.06 -25.17 0.01
C ARG A 14 1.46 -25.15 -1.38
N GLN A 15 1.27 -26.32 -1.99
CA GLN A 15 0.70 -26.45 -3.35
C GLN A 15 -0.83 -26.45 -3.37
N ARG A 16 -1.49 -26.84 -2.29
CA ARG A 16 -2.93 -27.09 -2.25
C ARG A 16 -3.70 -26.10 -1.38
N VAL A 17 -3.05 -25.54 -0.35
CA VAL A 17 -3.71 -24.72 0.66
C VAL A 17 -3.79 -23.27 0.21
N ASN A 18 -4.99 -22.74 0.19
CA ASN A 18 -5.31 -21.34 0.04
C ASN A 18 -6.13 -20.83 1.23
N SER A 19 -6.48 -19.55 1.24
CA SER A 19 -7.27 -18.95 2.33
C SER A 19 -8.62 -19.62 2.52
N ASP A 20 -9.31 -20.00 1.43
CA ASP A 20 -10.59 -20.70 1.49
C ASP A 20 -10.42 -22.10 2.06
N TYR A 21 -9.36 -22.81 1.68
CA TYR A 21 -9.07 -24.14 2.22
C TYR A 21 -8.87 -24.08 3.74
N ILE A 22 -8.04 -23.16 4.23
CA ILE A 22 -7.80 -23.01 5.67
C ILE A 22 -9.11 -22.74 6.41
N TYR A 23 -9.90 -21.79 5.93
CA TYR A 23 -11.18 -21.42 6.54
C TYR A 23 -12.16 -22.61 6.61
N ASN A 24 -12.30 -23.33 5.51
CA ASN A 24 -13.28 -24.40 5.39
C ASN A 24 -12.82 -25.73 6.00
N VAL A 25 -11.55 -26.07 5.89
CA VAL A 25 -11.05 -27.44 6.18
C VAL A 25 -10.51 -27.57 7.61
N THR A 26 -9.85 -26.53 8.14
CA THR A 26 -9.25 -26.57 9.49
C THR A 26 -10.24 -27.03 10.58
N PRO A 27 -11.49 -26.51 10.66
CA PRO A 27 -12.45 -26.96 11.67
C PRO A 27 -12.75 -28.46 11.59
N HIS A 28 -12.86 -28.98 10.38
CA HIS A 28 -13.17 -30.38 10.17
C HIS A 28 -12.01 -31.30 10.52
N LEU A 29 -10.78 -30.92 10.15
CA LEU A 29 -9.58 -31.67 10.52
C LEU A 29 -9.41 -31.75 12.04
N PHE A 30 -9.66 -30.65 12.75
CA PHE A 30 -9.59 -30.64 14.20
C PHE A 30 -10.62 -31.57 14.84
N ILE A 31 -11.87 -31.53 14.35
CA ILE A 31 -12.94 -32.45 14.84
C ILE A 31 -12.54 -33.89 14.60
N CYS A 32 -12.04 -34.24 13.43
CA CYS A 32 -11.57 -35.59 13.14
C CYS A 32 -10.48 -36.06 14.11
N ALA A 33 -9.50 -35.18 14.38
CA ALA A 33 -8.39 -35.51 15.27
C ALA A 33 -8.83 -35.74 16.74
N VAL A 34 -9.73 -34.89 17.28
CA VAL A 34 -10.15 -34.99 18.69
C VAL A 34 -11.25 -36.04 18.96
N HIS A 35 -11.98 -36.49 17.94
CA HIS A 35 -13.05 -37.49 18.09
C HIS A 35 -12.65 -38.87 17.60
N ASN A 36 -11.35 -39.12 17.35
CA ASN A 36 -10.90 -40.45 17.03
C ASN A 36 -11.13 -41.39 18.25
N PRO A 37 -11.84 -42.49 18.12
CA PRO A 37 -12.12 -43.39 19.24
C PRO A 37 -10.88 -44.16 19.72
N ASP A 38 -9.86 -44.26 18.90
CA ASP A 38 -8.55 -44.82 19.26
C ASP A 38 -7.68 -43.66 19.82
N GLU A 39 -7.37 -43.71 21.11
CA GLU A 39 -6.60 -42.67 21.80
C GLU A 39 -5.19 -42.52 21.24
N GLU A 40 -4.51 -43.63 20.87
CA GLU A 40 -3.20 -43.58 20.27
C GLU A 40 -3.23 -42.89 18.90
N GLN A 41 -4.24 -43.21 18.10
CA GLN A 41 -4.45 -42.58 16.80
C GLN A 41 -4.85 -41.09 16.97
N ALA A 42 -5.68 -40.75 17.95
CA ALA A 42 -6.04 -39.36 18.25
C ALA A 42 -4.83 -38.50 18.59
N VAL A 43 -3.86 -39.03 19.32
CA VAL A 43 -2.56 -38.35 19.59
C VAL A 43 -1.78 -38.13 18.31
N LYS A 44 -1.72 -39.11 17.42
CA LYS A 44 -1.06 -38.95 16.09
C LYS A 44 -1.77 -37.91 15.24
N ASP A 45 -3.10 -37.96 15.19
CA ASP A 45 -3.93 -37.01 14.42
C ASP A 45 -3.80 -35.60 14.94
N LEU A 46 -3.75 -35.38 16.26
CA LEU A 46 -3.52 -34.05 16.85
C LEU A 46 -2.11 -33.52 16.57
N SER A 47 -1.10 -34.42 16.57
CA SER A 47 0.27 -34.04 16.18
C SER A 47 0.33 -33.63 14.71
N ALA A 48 -0.34 -34.37 13.82
CA ALA A 48 -0.45 -34.07 12.40
C ALA A 48 -1.23 -32.75 12.18
N PHE A 49 -2.29 -32.51 12.95
CA PHE A 49 -3.05 -31.25 12.89
C PHE A 49 -2.20 -30.04 13.32
N SER A 50 -1.41 -30.15 14.38
CA SER A 50 -0.47 -29.11 14.80
C SER A 50 0.55 -28.80 13.70
N HIS A 51 1.11 -29.84 13.09
CA HIS A 51 2.00 -29.70 11.95
C HIS A 51 1.33 -29.01 10.76
N PHE A 52 0.10 -29.41 10.42
CA PHE A 52 -0.71 -28.78 9.36
C PHE A 52 -0.88 -27.28 9.63
N LEU A 53 -1.31 -26.88 10.85
CA LEU A 53 -1.45 -25.45 11.19
C LEU A 53 -0.14 -24.68 11.06
N SER A 54 0.96 -25.26 11.53
CA SER A 54 2.29 -24.65 11.45
C SER A 54 2.75 -24.49 9.99
N ALA A 55 2.56 -25.53 9.18
CA ALA A 55 2.92 -25.53 7.76
C ALA A 55 2.10 -24.52 6.93
N CYS A 56 0.82 -24.34 7.25
CA CYS A 56 -0.04 -23.34 6.58
C CYS A 56 0.44 -21.90 6.74
N THR A 57 1.28 -21.60 7.74
CA THR A 57 1.87 -20.26 7.90
C THR A 57 3.15 -20.04 7.11
N GLN A 58 3.71 -21.06 6.47
CA GLN A 58 4.94 -20.91 5.69
C GLN A 58 4.77 -19.88 4.58
N TYR A 59 5.82 -19.09 4.36
CA TYR A 59 5.78 -18.10 3.31
C TYR A 59 5.72 -18.74 1.93
N SER A 60 4.77 -18.28 1.14
CA SER A 60 4.71 -18.56 -0.28
C SER A 60 5.28 -17.36 -1.05
N PRO A 61 6.46 -17.46 -1.65
CA PRO A 61 7.06 -16.33 -2.37
C PRO A 61 6.42 -16.07 -3.73
N SER A 62 5.54 -16.94 -4.19
CA SER A 62 4.84 -16.80 -5.46
C SER A 62 3.57 -15.95 -5.35
N GLY A 63 2.87 -15.74 -6.46
CA GLY A 63 1.52 -15.19 -6.47
C GLY A 63 0.46 -16.08 -5.83
N TYR A 64 0.84 -17.27 -5.40
CA TYR A 64 -0.05 -18.17 -4.69
C TYR A 64 -0.47 -17.59 -3.34
N ASP A 65 -1.59 -18.03 -2.86
CA ASP A 65 -2.22 -17.60 -1.60
C ASP A 65 -1.30 -17.73 -0.38
N VAL A 66 -1.83 -17.35 0.77
CA VAL A 66 -1.27 -17.38 2.12
C VAL A 66 -0.21 -16.30 2.39
N LEU A 67 0.62 -16.49 3.42
CA LEU A 67 1.51 -15.44 3.95
C LEU A 67 2.70 -15.16 3.05
N LYS A 68 3.11 -13.89 3.03
CA LYS A 68 4.27 -13.38 2.30
C LYS A 68 5.38 -12.94 3.25
N PRO A 69 6.64 -12.92 2.78
CA PRO A 69 7.77 -12.50 3.61
C PRO A 69 7.65 -11.12 4.24
N ASP A 70 6.91 -10.19 3.63
CA ASP A 70 6.66 -8.85 4.16
C ASP A 70 5.53 -8.77 5.21
N GLY A 71 4.86 -9.89 5.49
CA GLY A 71 3.75 -9.98 6.43
C GLY A 71 2.37 -9.78 5.81
N THR A 72 2.28 -9.59 4.49
CA THR A 72 0.99 -9.58 3.80
C THR A 72 0.47 -10.99 3.60
N GLY A 73 -0.84 -11.14 3.45
CA GLY A 73 -1.50 -12.40 3.12
C GLY A 73 -2.27 -12.26 1.83
N PHE A 74 -2.18 -13.28 1.00
CA PHE A 74 -2.78 -13.27 -0.34
C PHE A 74 -3.98 -14.17 -0.47
N HIS A 75 -4.83 -13.74 -1.38
CA HIS A 75 -5.73 -14.58 -2.15
C HIS A 75 -5.85 -13.97 -3.55
N HIS A 76 -5.82 -14.78 -4.60
CA HIS A 76 -5.87 -14.34 -5.99
C HIS A 76 -4.79 -13.28 -6.36
N ASN A 77 -3.53 -13.56 -6.08
CA ASN A 77 -2.38 -12.69 -6.41
C ASN A 77 -2.45 -11.25 -5.84
N THR A 78 -3.16 -11.04 -4.75
CA THR A 78 -3.23 -9.73 -4.09
C THR A 78 -3.41 -9.85 -2.60
N HIS A 79 -2.87 -8.88 -1.86
CA HIS A 79 -3.25 -8.69 -0.47
C HIS A 79 -4.68 -8.15 -0.40
N TYR A 80 -5.46 -8.72 0.52
CA TYR A 80 -6.89 -8.54 0.47
C TYR A 80 -7.48 -8.61 1.87
N ASN A 81 -8.04 -7.50 2.30
CA ASN A 81 -8.71 -7.50 3.60
C ASN A 81 -9.81 -8.56 3.71
N GLY A 82 -10.58 -8.78 2.65
CA GLY A 82 -11.69 -9.73 2.62
C GLY A 82 -11.32 -11.18 2.98
N TYR A 83 -10.05 -11.54 2.90
CA TYR A 83 -9.58 -12.91 3.19
C TYR A 83 -8.95 -13.10 4.56
N MET A 84 -9.08 -12.14 5.44
CA MET A 84 -8.61 -12.26 6.83
C MET A 84 -9.40 -13.26 7.69
N TYR A 85 -10.48 -13.81 7.17
CA TYR A 85 -11.18 -14.93 7.84
C TYR A 85 -10.27 -16.14 8.04
N SER A 86 -9.27 -16.36 7.18
CA SER A 86 -8.26 -17.40 7.39
C SER A 86 -7.37 -17.11 8.60
N TYR A 87 -6.98 -15.87 8.85
CA TYR A 87 -6.22 -15.47 10.05
C TYR A 87 -7.01 -15.72 11.32
N LYS A 88 -8.31 -15.39 11.29
CA LYS A 88 -9.23 -15.72 12.39
C LYS A 88 -9.19 -17.20 12.69
N THR A 89 -9.37 -18.05 11.68
CA THR A 89 -9.35 -19.50 11.83
C THR A 89 -8.02 -20.00 12.37
N TRP A 90 -6.90 -19.55 11.82
CA TRP A 90 -5.58 -19.92 12.32
C TRP A 90 -5.40 -19.61 13.81
N VAL A 91 -5.67 -18.39 14.21
CA VAL A 91 -5.45 -17.94 15.61
C VAL A 91 -6.41 -18.66 16.56
N GLU A 92 -7.65 -18.91 16.15
CA GLU A 92 -8.61 -19.67 16.94
C GLU A 92 -8.11 -21.09 17.25
N TYR A 93 -7.63 -21.80 16.24
CA TYR A 93 -7.14 -23.18 16.43
C TYR A 93 -5.76 -23.24 17.08
N MET A 94 -4.90 -22.28 16.85
CA MET A 94 -3.66 -22.12 17.64
C MET A 94 -3.98 -21.94 19.13
N GLY A 95 -5.01 -21.14 19.45
CA GLY A 95 -5.48 -20.95 20.82
C GLY A 95 -6.03 -22.22 21.47
N ARG A 96 -6.67 -23.11 20.68
CA ARG A 96 -7.17 -24.42 21.17
C ARG A 96 -6.06 -25.38 21.54
N LEU A 97 -4.92 -25.29 20.88
CA LEU A 97 -3.74 -26.14 21.15
C LEU A 97 -2.81 -25.56 22.23
N LYS A 98 -3.03 -24.31 22.66
CA LYS A 98 -2.22 -23.63 23.67
C LYS A 98 -2.16 -24.44 24.97
N GLY A 99 -1.00 -24.52 25.60
CA GLY A 99 -0.76 -25.23 26.88
C GLY A 99 -0.76 -26.74 26.75
N THR A 100 -0.78 -27.29 25.54
CA THR A 100 -0.69 -28.74 25.28
C THR A 100 0.65 -29.11 24.63
N SER A 101 0.92 -30.40 24.56
CA SER A 101 2.07 -30.93 23.78
C SER A 101 1.92 -30.72 22.27
N PHE A 102 0.71 -30.36 21.80
CA PHE A 102 0.37 -30.11 20.41
C PHE A 102 0.41 -28.64 20.02
N ARG A 103 0.94 -27.74 20.91
CA ARG A 103 1.07 -26.32 20.55
C ARG A 103 1.88 -26.13 19.28
N ILE A 104 1.60 -25.05 18.54
CA ILE A 104 2.28 -24.75 17.27
C ILE A 104 3.78 -24.46 17.47
N GLU A 105 4.52 -24.57 16.38
CA GLU A 105 5.93 -24.23 16.33
C GLU A 105 6.17 -22.72 16.48
N LYS A 106 7.31 -22.35 17.06
CA LYS A 106 7.70 -20.95 17.27
C LYS A 106 7.71 -20.14 15.98
N ASP A 107 8.27 -20.69 14.91
CA ASP A 107 8.37 -20.00 13.62
C ASP A 107 6.99 -19.75 13.00
N ALA A 108 6.04 -20.66 13.20
CA ALA A 108 4.65 -20.49 12.75
C ALA A 108 3.97 -19.34 13.51
N TYR A 109 4.17 -19.29 14.83
CA TYR A 109 3.70 -18.19 15.65
C TYR A 109 4.26 -16.83 15.18
N GLU A 110 5.59 -16.73 14.97
CA GLU A 110 6.24 -15.49 14.56
C GLU A 110 5.75 -14.99 13.19
N ARG A 111 5.49 -15.91 12.24
CA ARG A 111 4.90 -15.55 10.94
C ARG A 111 3.48 -15.01 11.08
N MET A 112 2.64 -15.65 11.90
CA MET A 112 1.27 -15.18 12.14
C MET A 112 1.26 -13.85 12.92
N LYS A 113 2.12 -13.69 13.92
CA LYS A 113 2.32 -12.42 14.64
C LYS A 113 2.64 -11.28 13.67
N LYS A 114 3.63 -11.47 12.78
CA LYS A 114 3.99 -10.51 11.76
C LYS A 114 2.82 -10.16 10.85
N ALA A 115 2.05 -11.15 10.40
CA ALA A 115 0.91 -10.94 9.53
C ALA A 115 -0.19 -10.11 10.23
N VAL A 116 -0.52 -10.40 11.47
CA VAL A 116 -1.51 -9.63 12.25
C VAL A 116 -1.05 -8.20 12.49
N ILE A 117 0.20 -8.00 12.88
CA ILE A 117 0.76 -6.64 13.06
C ILE A 117 0.67 -5.85 11.75
N SER A 118 1.05 -6.44 10.61
CA SER A 118 0.99 -5.79 9.29
C SER A 118 -0.39 -5.29 8.95
N VAL A 119 -1.42 -6.07 9.22
CA VAL A 119 -2.82 -5.69 9.02
C VAL A 119 -3.20 -4.46 9.84
N TYR A 120 -2.87 -4.46 11.13
CA TYR A 120 -3.20 -3.35 12.01
C TYR A 120 -2.42 -2.07 11.68
N LEU A 121 -1.18 -2.21 11.16
CA LEU A 121 -0.39 -1.07 10.68
C LEU A 121 -1.04 -0.38 9.46
N MET A 122 -1.75 -1.11 8.62
CA MET A 122 -2.43 -0.58 7.43
C MET A 122 -3.78 0.09 7.75
N ALA A 123 -4.32 -0.07 8.96
CA ALA A 123 -5.68 0.30 9.29
C ALA A 123 -5.75 1.44 10.32
N VAL A 124 -6.87 2.16 10.29
CA VAL A 124 -7.23 3.17 11.29
C VAL A 124 -8.38 2.69 12.18
N ARG A 125 -8.46 3.22 13.38
CA ARG A 125 -9.44 2.88 14.38
C ARG A 125 -10.73 3.70 14.20
N SER A 126 -11.89 3.06 14.39
CA SER A 126 -13.17 3.76 14.49
C SER A 126 -13.28 4.51 15.83
N GLU A 127 -14.22 5.45 15.92
CA GLU A 127 -14.46 6.23 17.14
C GLU A 127 -14.86 5.34 18.33
N SER A 128 -15.71 4.34 18.09
CA SER A 128 -16.19 3.41 19.10
C SER A 128 -15.15 2.33 19.50
N ASP A 129 -13.96 2.32 18.91
CA ASP A 129 -12.92 1.29 19.06
C ASP A 129 -13.37 -0.14 18.71
N LYS A 130 -14.54 -0.30 18.12
CA LYS A 130 -15.09 -1.62 17.77
C LYS A 130 -14.58 -2.12 16.43
N GLN A 131 -14.20 -1.21 15.53
CA GLN A 131 -13.82 -1.52 14.16
C GLN A 131 -12.51 -0.84 13.80
N ARG A 132 -11.85 -1.39 12.78
CA ARG A 132 -10.71 -0.79 12.10
C ARG A 132 -10.96 -0.85 10.61
N TYR A 133 -10.53 0.19 9.91
CA TYR A 133 -10.81 0.35 8.49
C TYR A 133 -9.52 0.42 7.69
N PHE A 134 -9.51 -0.30 6.57
CA PHE A 134 -8.50 -0.19 5.54
C PHE A 134 -8.81 0.92 4.53
N ALA A 135 -7.81 1.27 3.72
CA ALA A 135 -8.01 2.02 2.50
C ALA A 135 -8.87 1.23 1.48
N ASN A 136 -9.61 1.95 0.66
CA ASN A 136 -10.45 1.33 -0.36
C ASN A 136 -9.62 0.53 -1.39
N SER A 137 -8.39 0.95 -1.67
CA SER A 137 -7.44 0.21 -2.50
C SER A 137 -7.03 -1.16 -1.94
N MET A 138 -7.27 -1.40 -0.65
CA MET A 138 -7.03 -2.67 0.04
C MET A 138 -8.30 -3.53 0.19
N ALA A 139 -9.45 -3.09 -0.33
CA ALA A 139 -10.73 -3.79 -0.17
C ALA A 139 -10.95 -4.96 -1.17
N GLY A 140 -10.04 -5.12 -2.13
CA GLY A 140 -10.11 -6.18 -3.13
C GLY A 140 -11.36 -6.09 -3.99
N ARG A 141 -12.27 -7.09 -3.92
CA ARG A 141 -13.55 -7.10 -4.65
C ARG A 141 -14.71 -6.44 -3.91
N HIS A 142 -14.46 -5.80 -2.76
CA HIS A 142 -15.50 -5.25 -1.90
C HIS A 142 -15.29 -3.75 -1.59
N PRO A 143 -15.20 -2.87 -2.61
CA PRO A 143 -15.02 -1.44 -2.37
C PRO A 143 -16.13 -0.89 -1.49
N PHE A 144 -15.77 -0.09 -0.48
CA PHE A 144 -16.65 0.51 0.53
C PHE A 144 -17.47 -0.46 1.41
N THR A 145 -17.56 -1.74 1.05
CA THR A 145 -18.29 -2.76 1.83
C THR A 145 -17.37 -3.68 2.60
N GLY A 146 -16.11 -3.85 2.18
CA GLY A 146 -15.10 -4.72 2.76
C GLY A 146 -13.92 -3.98 3.38
N LEU A 147 -14.15 -2.81 3.97
CA LEU A 147 -13.09 -2.01 4.59
C LEU A 147 -12.76 -2.44 6.02
N ASP A 148 -13.61 -3.22 6.67
CA ASP A 148 -13.39 -3.63 8.05
C ASP A 148 -12.26 -4.65 8.18
N VAL A 149 -11.43 -4.48 9.21
CA VAL A 149 -10.50 -5.51 9.64
C VAL A 149 -11.28 -6.65 10.31
N ASN A 150 -11.35 -7.79 9.67
CA ASN A 150 -12.06 -8.97 10.19
C ASN A 150 -11.18 -9.78 11.16
N PHE A 151 -10.70 -9.11 12.22
CA PHE A 151 -9.92 -9.72 13.28
C PHE A 151 -10.26 -9.06 14.61
N SER A 152 -10.79 -9.83 15.56
CA SER A 152 -11.34 -9.26 16.79
C SER A 152 -10.27 -8.96 17.85
N LYS A 153 -10.63 -8.09 18.79
CA LYS A 153 -9.83 -7.79 19.98
C LYS A 153 -9.52 -9.04 20.82
N GLU A 154 -10.46 -9.98 20.88
CA GLU A 154 -10.28 -11.23 21.60
C GLU A 154 -9.28 -12.16 20.89
N LEU A 155 -9.35 -12.26 19.57
CA LEU A 155 -8.35 -13.02 18.79
C LEU A 155 -6.95 -12.44 18.93
N PHE A 156 -6.83 -11.12 19.02
CA PHE A 156 -5.53 -10.49 19.28
C PHE A 156 -4.96 -10.89 20.63
N LYS A 157 -5.80 -10.92 21.69
CA LYS A 157 -5.40 -11.42 23.02
C LYS A 157 -5.02 -12.91 22.97
N THR A 158 -5.83 -13.73 22.29
CA THR A 158 -5.51 -15.15 22.11
C THR A 158 -4.13 -15.32 21.49
N LEU A 159 -3.78 -14.53 20.47
CA LEU A 159 -2.46 -14.60 19.85
C LEU A 159 -1.33 -14.17 20.81
N ILE A 160 -1.55 -13.17 21.68
CA ILE A 160 -0.60 -12.78 22.73
C ILE A 160 -0.35 -13.94 23.71
N GLU A 161 -1.39 -14.65 24.10
CA GLU A 161 -1.31 -15.80 25.01
C GLU A 161 -0.66 -17.02 24.36
N VAL A 162 -0.98 -17.29 23.09
CA VAL A 162 -0.28 -18.32 22.28
C VAL A 162 1.21 -18.02 22.22
N GLY A 163 1.57 -16.74 22.00
CA GLY A 163 2.96 -16.30 22.04
C GLY A 163 3.64 -16.55 23.38
N GLY A 164 2.94 -16.31 24.47
CA GLY A 164 3.43 -16.62 25.81
C GLY A 164 3.77 -18.10 25.97
N ASP A 165 2.85 -18.98 25.59
CA ASP A 165 3.05 -20.43 25.66
C ASP A 165 4.22 -20.91 24.78
N VAL A 166 4.27 -20.45 23.52
CA VAL A 166 5.33 -20.84 22.57
C VAL A 166 6.71 -20.32 22.99
N LEU A 167 6.79 -19.13 23.58
CA LEU A 167 8.04 -18.49 24.00
C LEU A 167 8.45 -18.87 25.44
N GLY A 168 7.62 -19.61 26.17
CA GLY A 168 7.87 -19.99 27.56
C GLY A 168 7.81 -18.81 28.55
N VAL A 169 6.96 -17.81 28.28
CA VAL A 169 6.78 -16.60 29.10
C VAL A 169 5.27 -16.40 29.38
N PRO A 170 4.87 -15.56 30.37
CA PRO A 170 3.44 -15.36 30.64
C PRO A 170 2.65 -14.89 29.43
N TYR A 171 3.22 -14.06 28.57
CA TYR A 171 2.64 -13.57 27.32
C TYR A 171 3.72 -12.89 26.46
N ASP A 172 3.49 -12.76 25.13
CA ASP A 172 4.40 -12.04 24.24
C ASP A 172 4.33 -10.53 24.51
N LYS A 173 5.41 -9.97 25.08
CA LYS A 173 5.50 -8.56 25.47
C LYS A 173 5.51 -7.60 24.29
N GLU A 174 6.12 -8.00 23.17
CA GLU A 174 6.14 -7.19 21.95
C GLU A 174 4.73 -7.05 21.40
N LEU A 175 4.04 -8.17 21.21
CA LEU A 175 2.66 -8.16 20.70
C LEU A 175 1.69 -7.47 21.67
N ALA A 176 1.93 -7.57 22.99
CA ALA A 176 1.18 -6.85 24.00
C ALA A 176 1.39 -5.33 23.94
N SER A 177 2.60 -4.86 23.56
CA SER A 177 2.86 -3.43 23.30
C SER A 177 2.05 -2.95 22.09
N TYR A 178 2.03 -3.72 20.99
CA TYR A 178 1.16 -3.43 19.84
C TYR A 178 -0.32 -3.43 20.20
N TYR A 179 -0.77 -4.35 21.04
CA TYR A 179 -2.15 -4.34 21.54
C TYR A 179 -2.48 -3.04 22.28
N ASN A 180 -1.61 -2.63 23.22
CA ASN A 180 -1.81 -1.38 23.96
C ASN A 180 -1.87 -0.17 23.03
N TYR A 181 -0.99 -0.09 22.04
CA TYR A 181 -0.95 0.98 21.04
C TYR A 181 -2.22 1.01 20.19
N PHE A 182 -2.56 -0.11 19.54
CA PHE A 182 -3.71 -0.16 18.62
C PHE A 182 -5.06 0.03 19.31
N TYR A 183 -5.19 -0.40 20.57
CA TYR A 183 -6.42 -0.28 21.33
C TYR A 183 -6.42 0.90 22.32
N LYS A 184 -5.38 1.73 22.28
CA LYS A 184 -5.18 2.90 23.19
C LYS A 184 -5.50 2.55 24.64
N THR A 185 -4.90 1.48 25.14
CA THR A 185 -5.11 0.90 26.45
C THR A 185 -3.79 0.67 27.17
N ARG A 186 -3.83 0.50 28.49
CA ARG A 186 -2.71 0.06 29.33
C ARG A 186 -3.02 -1.28 29.98
N LYS A 187 -3.67 -2.20 29.25
CA LYS A 187 -4.00 -3.53 29.77
C LYS A 187 -2.76 -4.30 30.20
N TYR A 188 -1.69 -4.21 29.45
CA TYR A 188 -0.39 -4.80 29.78
C TYR A 188 0.53 -3.69 30.29
N THR A 189 0.82 -3.71 31.61
CA THR A 189 1.52 -2.60 32.27
C THR A 189 3.03 -2.74 32.33
N ASP A 190 3.53 -3.96 32.11
CA ASP A 190 4.96 -4.32 32.16
C ASP A 190 5.59 -4.45 30.76
N VAL A 191 5.01 -3.76 29.77
CA VAL A 191 5.50 -3.73 28.40
C VAL A 191 5.95 -2.33 28.02
N PRO A 192 6.92 -2.19 27.09
CA PRO A 192 7.35 -0.89 26.58
C PRO A 192 6.17 -0.12 25.95
N GLU A 193 6.17 1.19 26.11
CA GLU A 193 5.31 2.05 25.31
C GLU A 193 5.80 1.99 23.85
N LEU A 194 4.88 1.67 22.92
CA LEU A 194 5.17 1.56 21.50
C LEU A 194 4.74 2.83 20.80
N ASP A 195 5.62 3.36 19.98
CA ASP A 195 5.30 4.31 18.91
C ASP A 195 5.36 3.58 17.57
N ALA A 196 4.21 3.43 16.92
CA ALA A 196 4.12 2.83 15.59
C ALA A 196 4.03 3.88 14.48
N ASP A 197 4.35 5.14 14.75
CA ASP A 197 4.54 6.13 13.71
C ASP A 197 5.77 5.79 12.87
N GLY A 198 5.65 5.92 11.57
CA GLY A 198 6.72 5.56 10.64
C GLY A 198 6.20 5.12 9.28
N PHE A 199 7.14 4.81 8.41
CA PHE A 199 6.84 4.32 7.08
C PHE A 199 7.07 2.81 7.00
N TYR A 200 6.12 2.09 6.40
CA TYR A 200 6.12 0.64 6.23
C TYR A 200 6.01 0.28 4.76
N GLN A 201 6.81 -0.68 4.33
CA GLN A 201 6.82 -1.17 2.95
C GLN A 201 6.24 -2.57 2.85
N PHE A 202 5.40 -2.80 1.84
CA PHE A 202 4.76 -4.06 1.56
C PHE A 202 4.90 -4.38 0.06
N ASN A 203 6.10 -4.80 -0.34
CA ASN A 203 6.46 -4.94 -1.75
C ASN A 203 5.84 -6.17 -2.42
N TYR A 204 5.33 -7.14 -1.66
CA TYR A 204 4.45 -8.19 -2.16
C TYR A 204 2.99 -7.74 -2.37
N SER A 205 2.64 -6.54 -1.91
CA SER A 205 1.33 -5.92 -2.13
C SER A 205 1.40 -4.63 -2.94
N PRO A 206 2.48 -4.36 -3.65
CA PRO A 206 3.03 -3.08 -4.12
C PRO A 206 2.44 -1.85 -3.40
N ALA A 207 2.73 -1.78 -2.09
CA ALA A 207 2.15 -0.75 -1.23
C ALA A 207 3.19 -0.10 -0.29
N GLY A 208 2.99 1.18 -0.03
CA GLY A 208 3.62 1.94 1.04
C GLY A 208 2.58 2.43 2.03
N VAL A 209 2.87 2.35 3.31
CA VAL A 209 1.98 2.81 4.38
C VAL A 209 2.75 3.77 5.28
N TYR A 210 2.24 4.98 5.43
CA TYR A 210 2.83 5.98 6.30
C TYR A 210 1.87 6.31 7.43
N ARG A 211 2.25 5.92 8.65
CA ARG A 211 1.50 6.25 9.87
C ARG A 211 2.10 7.47 10.53
N TYR A 212 1.26 8.38 10.97
CA TYR A 212 1.70 9.56 11.71
C TYR A 212 0.55 10.09 12.59
N GLY A 213 0.75 10.06 13.90
CA GLY A 213 -0.26 10.50 14.86
C GLY A 213 -1.59 9.73 14.74
N ASN A 214 -2.63 10.40 14.29
CA ASN A 214 -4.00 9.86 14.19
C ASN A 214 -4.44 9.54 12.75
N TRP A 215 -3.50 9.44 11.81
CA TRP A 215 -3.81 9.13 10.41
C TRP A 215 -2.83 8.15 9.79
N VAL A 216 -3.24 7.58 8.68
CA VAL A 216 -2.46 6.66 7.86
C VAL A 216 -2.62 7.05 6.39
N ALA A 217 -1.51 7.20 5.68
CA ALA A 217 -1.52 7.30 4.23
C ALA A 217 -1.20 5.93 3.62
N VAL A 218 -2.00 5.50 2.66
CA VAL A 218 -1.82 4.24 1.92
C VAL A 218 -1.61 4.55 0.45
N MET A 219 -0.47 4.13 -0.07
CA MET A 219 -0.10 4.24 -1.48
C MET A 219 -0.10 2.85 -2.10
N ARG A 220 -0.72 2.69 -3.28
CA ARG A 220 -0.80 1.41 -3.95
C ARG A 220 -0.82 1.54 -5.48
N CYS A 221 -0.18 0.59 -6.16
CA CYS A 221 -0.25 0.45 -7.60
C CYS A 221 -0.15 -1.02 -7.99
N PRO A 222 -0.93 -1.54 -8.95
CA PRO A 222 -0.79 -2.92 -9.42
C PRO A 222 0.47 -3.09 -10.27
N THR A 223 0.91 -4.33 -10.40
CA THR A 223 1.93 -4.75 -11.36
C THR A 223 1.41 -5.85 -12.26
N THR A 224 2.21 -6.34 -13.17
CA THR A 224 1.86 -7.51 -13.99
C THR A 224 1.55 -8.75 -13.14
N ASN A 225 2.22 -8.91 -12.00
CA ASN A 225 2.11 -10.09 -11.14
C ASN A 225 1.27 -9.87 -9.88
N PHE A 226 1.09 -8.63 -9.45
CA PHE A 226 0.31 -8.29 -8.25
C PHE A 226 -0.92 -7.51 -8.65
N TRP A 227 -2.08 -8.10 -8.37
CA TRP A 227 -3.35 -7.46 -8.68
C TRP A 227 -3.61 -6.29 -7.72
N GLY A 228 -4.17 -5.24 -8.23
CA GLY A 228 -4.61 -4.09 -7.44
C GLY A 228 -5.97 -4.29 -6.78
N GLY A 229 -6.72 -5.28 -7.24
CA GLY A 229 -8.06 -5.65 -6.81
C GLY A 229 -8.71 -6.53 -7.84
N GLU A 230 -9.98 -6.86 -7.63
CA GLU A 230 -10.78 -7.66 -8.54
C GLU A 230 -12.05 -6.91 -8.92
N LEU A 231 -12.27 -6.75 -10.21
CA LEU A 231 -13.59 -6.41 -10.73
C LEU A 231 -14.45 -7.66 -10.79
N TYR A 232 -15.64 -7.57 -10.27
CA TYR A 232 -16.57 -8.69 -10.22
C TYR A 232 -18.00 -8.19 -10.33
N SER A 233 -18.75 -8.70 -11.28
CA SER A 233 -20.08 -8.19 -11.60
C SER A 233 -21.05 -8.08 -10.42
N LYS A 234 -20.94 -8.98 -9.45
CA LYS A 234 -21.81 -9.04 -8.27
C LYS A 234 -21.38 -8.16 -7.10
N THR A 235 -20.10 -7.75 -7.03
CA THR A 235 -19.55 -7.07 -5.85
C THR A 235 -18.70 -5.85 -6.15
N ASN A 236 -18.04 -5.78 -7.31
CA ASN A 236 -17.17 -4.68 -7.69
C ASN A 236 -17.22 -4.43 -9.20
N ARG A 237 -18.20 -3.69 -9.67
CA ARG A 237 -18.37 -3.40 -11.10
C ARG A 237 -17.60 -2.18 -11.57
N PHE A 238 -17.48 -1.18 -10.70
CA PHE A 238 -16.96 0.15 -11.05
C PHE A 238 -15.61 0.47 -10.41
N GLY A 239 -15.03 -0.43 -9.60
CA GLY A 239 -13.75 -0.21 -8.93
C GLY A 239 -12.52 -0.39 -9.83
N ARG A 240 -12.62 -0.11 -11.14
CA ARG A 240 -11.51 -0.25 -12.09
C ARG A 240 -10.25 0.47 -11.65
N TYR A 241 -10.41 1.63 -11.04
CA TYR A 241 -9.30 2.50 -10.65
C TYR A 241 -8.87 2.37 -9.18
N GLN A 242 -9.38 1.35 -8.50
CA GLN A 242 -9.24 1.18 -7.05
C GLN A 242 -7.80 1.23 -6.52
N SER A 243 -6.80 0.92 -7.35
CA SER A 243 -5.39 0.92 -6.97
C SER A 243 -4.45 1.54 -8.02
N HIS A 244 -4.94 2.31 -8.97
CA HIS A 244 -4.15 2.88 -10.08
C HIS A 244 -3.26 4.04 -9.62
N GLY A 245 -2.22 3.75 -8.82
CA GLY A 245 -1.34 4.75 -8.23
C GLY A 245 -2.05 5.58 -7.15
N THR A 246 -2.91 4.97 -6.36
CA THR A 246 -3.67 5.65 -5.32
C THR A 246 -2.80 6.20 -4.20
N LEU A 247 -3.28 7.24 -3.54
CA LEU A 247 -2.79 7.81 -2.29
C LEU A 247 -4.02 8.19 -1.46
N GLU A 248 -4.36 7.35 -0.51
CA GLU A 248 -5.53 7.51 0.34
C GLU A 248 -5.10 7.90 1.76
N ILE A 249 -5.74 8.92 2.32
CA ILE A 249 -5.48 9.36 3.69
C ILE A 249 -6.65 8.92 4.58
N LEU A 250 -6.35 8.08 5.55
CA LEU A 250 -7.31 7.55 6.51
C LEU A 250 -7.11 8.25 7.85
N TYR A 251 -8.20 8.63 8.49
CA TYR A 251 -8.20 9.26 9.82
C TYR A 251 -8.86 8.37 10.85
N GLU A 252 -8.34 8.36 12.07
CA GLU A 252 -9.05 7.78 13.20
C GLU A 252 -10.41 8.47 13.41
N GLY A 253 -11.41 7.69 13.78
CA GLY A 253 -12.76 8.18 14.06
C GLY A 253 -13.83 7.68 13.07
N GLY A 254 -13.46 7.01 11.97
CA GLY A 254 -14.41 6.35 11.09
C GLY A 254 -14.39 6.83 9.64
N LEU A 255 -15.25 6.22 8.82
CA LEU A 255 -15.26 6.41 7.38
C LEU A 255 -15.58 7.86 6.97
N ALA A 256 -16.53 8.51 7.66
CA ALA A 256 -16.86 9.92 7.41
C ALA A 256 -15.64 10.84 7.53
N LYS A 257 -14.79 10.61 8.53
CA LYS A 257 -13.58 11.42 8.73
C LYS A 257 -12.53 11.21 7.63
N CYS A 258 -12.61 10.07 6.93
CA CYS A 258 -11.80 9.80 5.74
C CYS A 258 -12.41 10.39 4.46
N GLY A 259 -13.62 10.95 4.51
CA GLY A 259 -14.37 11.37 3.33
C GLY A 259 -14.97 10.21 2.52
N TYR A 260 -15.07 9.02 3.11
CA TYR A 260 -15.66 7.86 2.46
C TYR A 260 -17.18 7.81 2.68
N PRO A 261 -17.91 7.11 1.78
CA PRO A 261 -19.33 6.82 2.00
C PRO A 261 -19.54 6.08 3.33
N GLU A 262 -20.41 6.57 4.20
CA GLU A 262 -20.66 5.96 5.52
C GLU A 262 -21.53 4.71 5.43
N SER A 263 -22.52 4.73 4.55
CA SER A 263 -23.48 3.64 4.43
C SER A 263 -22.94 2.51 3.57
N LYS A 264 -22.66 1.36 4.20
CA LYS A 264 -22.31 0.12 3.49
C LYS A 264 -23.49 -0.40 2.63
N GLU A 265 -24.71 -0.07 3.02
CA GLU A 265 -25.93 -0.47 2.30
C GLU A 265 -26.01 0.18 0.93
N LYS A 266 -25.52 1.40 0.80
CA LYS A 266 -25.41 2.12 -0.48
C LYS A 266 -24.34 1.55 -1.41
N LYS A 267 -23.42 0.72 -0.90
CA LYS A 267 -22.40 0.01 -1.69
C LYS A 267 -21.61 0.94 -2.63
N GLY A 268 -21.25 2.12 -2.14
CA GLY A 268 -20.52 3.13 -2.88
C GLY A 268 -21.37 3.96 -3.86
N ALA A 269 -22.69 3.80 -3.89
CA ALA A 269 -23.56 4.70 -4.67
C ALA A 269 -23.41 6.14 -4.20
N GLY A 270 -23.24 7.07 -5.12
CA GLY A 270 -22.90 8.46 -4.84
C GLY A 270 -21.40 8.76 -4.86
N TRP A 271 -20.51 7.75 -4.94
CA TRP A 271 -19.07 7.92 -5.13
C TRP A 271 -18.72 8.02 -6.62
N ASP A 272 -17.93 9.02 -7.02
CA ASP A 272 -17.42 9.12 -8.40
C ASP A 272 -16.30 8.10 -8.63
N TRP A 273 -16.59 7.02 -9.30
CA TRP A 273 -15.69 5.91 -9.54
C TRP A 273 -14.48 6.25 -10.43
N ASN A 274 -14.54 7.36 -11.19
CA ASN A 274 -13.39 7.87 -11.92
C ASN A 274 -12.32 8.42 -10.98
N MET A 275 -12.70 8.82 -9.76
CA MET A 275 -11.89 9.66 -8.88
C MET A 275 -11.40 8.92 -7.62
N MET A 276 -10.56 7.92 -7.80
CA MET A 276 -9.88 7.35 -6.65
C MET A 276 -8.74 8.29 -6.18
N PRO A 277 -8.66 8.62 -4.87
CA PRO A 277 -7.67 9.58 -4.37
C PRO A 277 -6.24 9.21 -4.76
N GLY A 278 -5.50 10.17 -5.25
CA GLY A 278 -4.10 10.05 -5.70
C GLY A 278 -3.91 9.37 -7.05
N SER A 279 -4.93 8.72 -7.64
CA SER A 279 -4.80 7.99 -8.91
C SER A 279 -4.68 8.92 -10.12
N THR A 280 -4.05 8.42 -11.18
CA THR A 280 -4.13 9.03 -12.52
C THR A 280 -4.99 8.13 -13.40
N THR A 281 -6.08 8.66 -13.96
CA THR A 281 -7.15 7.88 -14.61
C THR A 281 -7.72 8.60 -15.82
N VAL A 282 -8.33 7.84 -16.72
CA VAL A 282 -9.20 8.38 -17.76
C VAL A 282 -10.62 8.43 -17.20
N HIS A 283 -11.25 9.60 -17.23
CA HIS A 283 -12.61 9.81 -16.73
C HIS A 283 -13.62 9.44 -17.81
N TYR A 284 -14.45 8.46 -17.52
CA TYR A 284 -15.56 8.04 -18.36
C TYR A 284 -16.81 8.85 -18.08
N THR A 285 -17.54 9.19 -19.12
CA THR A 285 -18.85 9.84 -19.01
C THR A 285 -20.00 8.83 -18.90
N ASP A 286 -19.84 7.63 -19.49
CA ASP A 286 -20.76 6.51 -19.31
C ASP A 286 -20.16 5.47 -18.33
N TRP A 287 -20.83 5.27 -17.20
CA TRP A 287 -20.42 4.27 -16.20
C TRP A 287 -20.35 2.85 -16.73
N LYS A 288 -21.08 2.54 -17.80
CA LYS A 288 -21.01 1.22 -18.44
C LYS A 288 -19.63 0.90 -19.00
N GLU A 289 -18.88 1.90 -19.39
CA GLU A 289 -17.51 1.74 -19.90
C GLU A 289 -16.49 1.37 -18.80
N MET A 290 -16.83 1.59 -17.55
CA MET A 290 -16.03 1.13 -16.41
C MET A 290 -16.25 -0.34 -16.07
N MET A 291 -17.29 -0.96 -16.60
CA MET A 291 -17.61 -2.36 -16.30
C MET A 291 -16.76 -3.30 -17.14
N PRO A 292 -16.21 -4.37 -16.53
CA PRO A 292 -15.38 -5.34 -17.26
C PRO A 292 -16.18 -6.16 -18.28
N ASN A 293 -17.48 -6.32 -18.06
CA ASN A 293 -18.37 -7.08 -18.93
C ASN A 293 -19.81 -6.64 -18.78
N LYS A 294 -20.55 -6.65 -19.88
CA LYS A 294 -22.00 -6.45 -19.89
C LYS A 294 -22.76 -7.68 -19.36
N ASN A 295 -22.12 -8.85 -19.36
CA ASN A 295 -22.66 -10.13 -18.91
C ASN A 295 -22.02 -10.55 -17.58
N ASP A 296 -22.75 -11.17 -16.77
CA ASP A 296 -22.76 -11.35 -15.36
C ASP A 296 -21.63 -12.04 -14.61
N ALA A 297 -20.81 -12.83 -15.20
CA ALA A 297 -20.13 -13.87 -14.45
C ALA A 297 -18.62 -13.73 -14.33
N ASP A 298 -18.02 -12.75 -14.96
CA ASP A 298 -16.59 -12.73 -15.12
C ASP A 298 -15.88 -11.88 -14.08
N ARG A 299 -14.88 -12.47 -13.47
CA ARG A 299 -13.87 -11.81 -12.69
C ARG A 299 -12.84 -11.16 -13.61
N PHE A 300 -12.47 -9.93 -13.30
CA PHE A 300 -11.41 -9.20 -13.97
C PHE A 300 -10.36 -8.76 -12.94
N ASP A 301 -9.10 -9.06 -13.22
CA ASP A 301 -8.00 -8.76 -12.33
C ASP A 301 -7.41 -7.40 -12.69
N GLN A 302 -7.31 -6.50 -11.74
CA GLN A 302 -6.68 -5.19 -11.93
C GLN A 302 -5.18 -5.35 -11.87
N LYS A 303 -4.51 -5.26 -13.00
CA LYS A 303 -3.06 -5.37 -13.09
C LYS A 303 -2.47 -4.39 -14.10
N SER A 304 -1.19 -4.15 -13.99
CA SER A 304 -0.42 -3.44 -15.00
C SER A 304 -0.19 -4.32 -16.22
N PHE A 305 -0.07 -3.68 -17.36
CA PHE A 305 0.11 -4.33 -18.65
C PHE A 305 1.47 -5.01 -18.79
N THR A 306 2.57 -4.28 -18.54
CA THR A 306 3.93 -4.76 -18.79
C THR A 306 4.90 -4.47 -17.65
N THR A 307 4.51 -3.68 -16.66
CA THR A 307 5.42 -3.19 -15.63
C THR A 307 5.34 -4.01 -14.35
N ASN A 308 6.51 -4.21 -13.73
CA ASN A 308 6.63 -4.83 -12.41
C ASN A 308 7.23 -3.89 -11.37
N PHE A 309 7.59 -2.65 -11.76
CA PHE A 309 8.18 -1.70 -10.84
C PHE A 309 7.09 -0.93 -10.10
N ALA A 310 6.69 -1.44 -8.94
CA ALA A 310 5.84 -0.75 -7.99
C ALA A 310 6.11 -1.25 -6.59
N GLY A 311 6.19 -0.33 -5.63
CA GLY A 311 6.37 -0.63 -4.21
C GLY A 311 7.05 0.50 -3.46
N ALA A 312 7.65 0.19 -2.32
CA ALA A 312 8.10 1.18 -1.39
C ALA A 312 9.46 0.85 -0.76
N LEU A 313 10.13 1.88 -0.27
CA LEU A 313 11.31 1.83 0.56
C LEU A 313 11.01 2.54 1.88
N ALA A 314 11.08 1.80 2.98
CA ALA A 314 10.94 2.33 4.33
C ALA A 314 12.31 2.70 4.92
N TRP A 315 12.39 3.86 5.54
CA TRP A 315 13.57 4.27 6.28
C TRP A 315 13.19 5.00 7.56
N LYS A 316 12.97 4.24 8.64
CA LYS A 316 12.51 4.78 9.93
C LYS A 316 11.19 5.55 9.77
N ASN A 317 11.20 6.85 10.11
CA ASN A 317 10.04 7.74 10.10
C ASN A 317 9.76 8.34 8.72
N CYS A 318 10.46 7.94 7.68
CA CYS A 318 10.25 8.41 6.32
C CYS A 318 10.29 7.25 5.33
N GLY A 319 9.81 7.49 4.12
CA GLY A 319 9.82 6.48 3.09
C GLY A 319 9.48 7.03 1.71
N LEU A 320 9.70 6.19 0.73
CA LEU A 320 9.45 6.48 -0.67
C LEU A 320 8.61 5.36 -1.27
N PHE A 321 7.47 5.71 -1.85
CA PHE A 321 6.70 4.83 -2.73
C PHE A 321 6.93 5.26 -4.17
N ALA A 322 7.09 4.31 -5.10
CA ALA A 322 7.06 4.63 -6.52
C ALA A 322 6.49 3.50 -7.37
N ALA A 323 5.95 3.85 -8.53
CA ALA A 323 5.38 2.93 -9.49
C ALA A 323 5.54 3.44 -10.92
N ALA A 324 5.94 2.56 -11.82
CA ALA A 324 5.70 2.69 -13.25
C ALA A 324 4.39 1.97 -13.57
N PHE A 325 3.54 2.59 -14.38
CA PHE A 325 2.22 2.06 -14.70
C PHE A 325 1.97 2.08 -16.22
N ASP A 326 1.39 1.00 -16.68
CA ASP A 326 0.94 0.84 -18.07
C ASP A 326 -0.37 0.05 -18.02
N GLN A 327 -1.47 0.72 -18.35
CA GLN A 327 -2.81 0.18 -18.12
C GLN A 327 -3.10 -1.03 -19.00
N ASP A 328 -3.50 -2.14 -18.37
CA ASP A 328 -3.91 -3.34 -19.09
C ASP A 328 -5.39 -3.26 -19.49
N ASP A 329 -5.63 -2.98 -20.77
CA ASP A 329 -6.96 -2.96 -21.36
C ASP A 329 -7.27 -4.22 -22.20
N ARG A 330 -6.34 -5.20 -22.21
CA ARG A 330 -6.42 -6.41 -23.08
C ARG A 330 -7.29 -7.52 -22.53
N TRP A 331 -7.79 -7.40 -21.33
CA TRP A 331 -8.48 -8.49 -20.66
C TRP A 331 -9.69 -9.01 -21.44
N GLY A 332 -9.62 -10.27 -21.86
CA GLY A 332 -10.69 -10.98 -22.55
C GLY A 332 -11.08 -10.35 -23.90
N SER A 333 -12.30 -10.61 -24.32
CA SER A 333 -12.82 -10.13 -25.59
C SER A 333 -13.31 -8.67 -25.49
N ARG A 334 -12.43 -7.70 -25.62
CA ARG A 334 -12.76 -6.26 -25.78
C ARG A 334 -13.76 -5.73 -24.74
N ARG A 335 -13.39 -5.76 -23.47
CA ARG A 335 -14.28 -5.34 -22.39
C ARG A 335 -14.21 -3.86 -22.10
N PHE A 336 -13.07 -3.24 -22.38
CA PHE A 336 -12.84 -1.81 -22.25
C PHE A 336 -12.37 -1.23 -23.57
N GLU A 337 -12.72 0.03 -23.81
CA GLU A 337 -12.06 0.79 -24.87
C GLU A 337 -10.59 1.01 -24.47
N PRO A 338 -9.63 0.71 -25.34
CA PRO A 338 -8.22 0.86 -25.02
C PRO A 338 -7.86 2.31 -24.74
N THR A 339 -7.41 2.61 -23.55
CA THR A 339 -6.91 3.94 -23.18
C THR A 339 -5.40 4.05 -23.33
N ASN A 340 -4.69 2.94 -23.23
CA ASN A 340 -3.23 2.88 -23.25
C ASN A 340 -2.61 3.95 -22.35
N LEU A 341 -3.16 4.08 -21.14
CA LEU A 341 -2.69 5.03 -20.14
C LEU A 341 -1.38 4.57 -19.53
N THR A 342 -0.38 5.43 -19.59
CA THR A 342 0.93 5.22 -18.96
C THR A 342 1.30 6.38 -18.06
N PHE A 343 2.05 6.12 -16.99
CA PHE A 343 2.67 7.14 -16.13
C PHE A 343 3.76 6.54 -15.24
N CYS A 344 4.66 7.40 -14.76
CA CYS A 344 5.51 7.12 -13.61
C CYS A 344 5.09 8.01 -12.45
N LYS A 345 5.05 7.45 -11.24
CA LYS A 345 4.67 8.15 -10.02
C LYS A 345 5.63 7.86 -8.88
N SER A 346 5.91 8.86 -8.06
CA SER A 346 6.57 8.68 -6.76
C SER A 346 5.92 9.55 -5.69
N VAL A 347 5.97 9.07 -4.43
CA VAL A 347 5.51 9.81 -3.24
C VAL A 347 6.56 9.67 -2.15
N PHE A 348 7.16 10.79 -1.76
CA PHE A 348 8.10 10.87 -0.64
C PHE A 348 7.38 11.34 0.61
N ALA A 349 7.45 10.56 1.70
CA ALA A 349 6.79 10.80 2.96
C ALA A 349 7.82 11.09 4.06
N ILE A 350 7.70 12.23 4.74
CA ILE A 350 8.61 12.67 5.81
C ILE A 350 7.96 13.76 6.67
N ASP A 351 8.23 13.73 7.98
CA ASP A 351 7.79 14.75 8.96
C ASP A 351 6.29 15.08 8.89
N GLY A 352 5.44 14.05 8.72
CA GLY A 352 3.99 14.20 8.64
C GLY A 352 3.47 14.79 7.32
N MET A 353 4.31 14.92 6.30
CA MET A 353 3.97 15.43 4.97
C MET A 353 4.30 14.40 3.89
N LEU A 354 3.64 14.53 2.74
CA LEU A 354 3.94 13.72 1.56
C LEU A 354 4.13 14.64 0.35
N PHE A 355 5.06 14.27 -0.53
CA PHE A 355 5.31 15.00 -1.77
C PHE A 355 5.21 14.05 -2.96
N GLY A 356 4.24 14.29 -3.83
CA GLY A 356 3.94 13.49 -5.01
C GLY A 356 4.51 14.09 -6.29
N ILE A 357 5.09 13.24 -7.13
CA ILE A 357 5.55 13.56 -8.49
C ILE A 357 4.97 12.54 -9.45
N GLY A 358 4.45 12.99 -10.58
CA GLY A 358 4.08 12.16 -11.72
C GLY A 358 4.66 12.68 -13.00
N THR A 359 5.09 11.78 -13.89
CA THR A 359 5.62 12.10 -15.22
C THR A 359 5.17 11.09 -16.27
N GLY A 360 5.40 11.39 -17.53
CA GLY A 360 5.12 10.49 -18.64
C GLY A 360 3.63 10.17 -18.83
N ILE A 361 2.74 10.99 -18.27
CA ILE A 361 1.30 10.75 -18.37
C ILE A 361 0.88 10.86 -19.81
N SER A 362 0.50 9.73 -20.38
CA SER A 362 0.08 9.62 -21.78
C SER A 362 -1.08 8.64 -21.89
N ALA A 363 -2.06 8.99 -22.73
CA ALA A 363 -3.19 8.12 -23.03
C ALA A 363 -3.41 8.10 -24.54
N LYS A 364 -2.92 7.04 -25.21
CA LYS A 364 -2.83 6.92 -26.67
C LYS A 364 -3.91 6.02 -27.27
N GLY A 365 -4.91 5.66 -26.49
CA GLY A 365 -5.97 4.78 -26.92
C GLY A 365 -6.95 5.45 -27.91
N SER A 366 -7.75 4.61 -28.54
CA SER A 366 -8.87 5.06 -29.36
C SER A 366 -10.12 5.08 -28.49
N TYR A 367 -10.50 6.26 -28.00
CA TYR A 367 -11.68 6.48 -27.18
C TYR A 367 -12.32 7.84 -27.47
N PRO A 368 -13.60 8.07 -27.07
CA PRO A 368 -14.32 9.30 -27.33
C PRO A 368 -13.63 10.55 -26.76
N ASP A 369 -13.76 11.67 -27.45
CA ASP A 369 -13.12 12.94 -27.07
C ASP A 369 -13.78 13.62 -25.83
N GLU A 370 -14.93 13.15 -25.37
CA GLU A 370 -15.53 13.56 -24.12
C GLU A 370 -14.86 12.93 -22.89
N TRP A 371 -14.02 11.91 -23.05
CA TRP A 371 -13.22 11.35 -21.97
C TRP A 371 -11.91 12.12 -21.84
N PHE A 372 -11.52 12.39 -20.62
CA PHE A 372 -10.28 13.10 -20.33
C PHE A 372 -9.43 12.38 -19.30
N THR A 373 -8.16 12.66 -19.30
CA THR A 373 -7.21 12.13 -18.30
C THR A 373 -7.01 13.15 -17.19
N ALA A 374 -7.00 12.67 -15.94
CA ALA A 374 -6.73 13.50 -14.80
C ALA A 374 -5.93 12.78 -13.72
N THR A 375 -5.16 13.55 -12.92
CA THR A 375 -4.64 13.08 -11.63
C THR A 375 -5.57 13.57 -10.53
N ASN A 376 -6.19 12.62 -9.85
CA ASN A 376 -7.21 12.85 -8.83
C ASN A 376 -6.51 13.15 -7.49
N LEU A 377 -6.63 14.35 -6.96
CA LEU A 377 -6.03 14.69 -5.67
C LEU A 377 -6.82 14.07 -4.54
N PHE A 378 -8.11 14.35 -4.50
CA PHE A 378 -9.02 13.79 -3.51
C PHE A 378 -10.47 13.79 -4.02
N GLN A 379 -11.27 12.95 -3.39
CA GLN A 379 -12.72 13.03 -3.31
C GLN A 379 -13.13 12.79 -1.86
N ALA A 380 -14.06 13.57 -1.36
CA ALA A 380 -14.62 13.44 -0.01
C ALA A 380 -16.13 13.60 -0.04
N ILE A 381 -16.85 12.59 0.42
CA ILE A 381 -18.28 12.69 0.69
C ILE A 381 -18.47 13.60 1.91
N ILE A 382 -19.39 14.53 1.82
CA ILE A 382 -19.66 15.49 2.89
C ILE A 382 -20.61 14.88 3.90
N SER A 383 -20.15 14.79 5.13
CA SER A 383 -20.95 14.37 6.29
C SER A 383 -21.13 15.52 7.26
N LYS A 384 -21.96 15.33 8.29
CA LYS A 384 -22.19 16.32 9.35
C LYS A 384 -20.91 16.67 10.13
N ASP A 385 -19.95 15.75 10.16
CA ASP A 385 -18.70 15.89 10.91
C ASP A 385 -17.57 16.51 10.08
N ASN A 386 -17.78 16.72 8.78
CA ASN A 386 -16.77 17.25 7.89
C ASN A 386 -16.77 18.77 7.94
N LYS A 387 -15.55 19.32 7.88
CA LYS A 387 -15.33 20.76 7.79
C LYS A 387 -15.56 21.26 6.36
N SER A 388 -15.54 22.58 6.20
CA SER A 388 -15.66 23.23 4.90
C SER A 388 -14.46 22.95 4.00
N LEU A 389 -14.67 22.94 2.68
CA LEU A 389 -13.59 23.01 1.70
C LEU A 389 -13.07 24.44 1.63
N VAL A 390 -11.78 24.64 1.91
CA VAL A 390 -11.13 25.96 1.85
C VAL A 390 -10.12 25.96 0.70
N VAL A 391 -10.19 26.98 -0.18
CA VAL A 391 -9.29 27.14 -1.33
C VAL A 391 -8.64 28.53 -1.27
N ASN A 392 -7.34 28.60 -1.16
CA ASN A 392 -6.56 29.84 -1.04
C ASN A 392 -7.15 30.80 0.01
N GLY A 393 -7.52 30.26 1.18
CA GLY A 393 -8.06 31.02 2.30
C GLY A 393 -9.56 31.36 2.21
N LYS A 394 -10.24 30.93 1.15
CA LYS A 394 -11.69 31.17 0.97
C LYS A 394 -12.47 29.87 1.06
N GLU A 395 -13.54 29.90 1.85
CA GLU A 395 -14.47 28.79 1.95
C GLU A 395 -15.25 28.63 0.64
N MET A 396 -15.33 27.40 0.15
CA MET A 396 -16.08 27.04 -1.03
C MET A 396 -17.48 26.56 -0.64
N LYS A 397 -18.49 27.02 -1.34
CA LYS A 397 -19.91 26.66 -1.10
C LYS A 397 -20.35 25.55 -2.05
N MET A 398 -21.35 24.79 -1.63
CA MET A 398 -21.99 23.78 -2.48
C MET A 398 -22.52 24.43 -3.77
N GLY A 399 -22.37 23.71 -4.88
CA GLY A 399 -22.74 24.18 -6.24
C GLY A 399 -21.64 24.99 -6.92
N GLN A 400 -20.50 25.21 -6.27
CA GLN A 400 -19.40 25.96 -6.88
C GLN A 400 -18.39 25.04 -7.58
N GLU A 401 -17.84 25.55 -8.68
CA GLU A 401 -16.68 25.03 -9.38
C GLU A 401 -15.62 26.13 -9.46
N ILE A 402 -14.37 25.79 -9.15
CA ILE A 402 -13.22 26.69 -9.27
C ILE A 402 -12.21 26.02 -10.20
N ILE A 403 -11.76 26.76 -11.21
CA ILE A 403 -10.66 26.35 -12.09
C ILE A 403 -9.50 27.31 -11.85
N ILE A 404 -8.36 26.76 -11.42
CA ILE A 404 -7.14 27.52 -11.21
C ILE A 404 -6.18 27.25 -12.36
N ASP A 405 -5.75 28.34 -13.01
CA ASP A 405 -4.75 28.29 -14.08
C ASP A 405 -3.38 27.88 -13.52
N THR A 406 -2.64 27.14 -14.31
CA THR A 406 -1.31 26.62 -14.01
C THR A 406 -0.22 27.68 -13.77
N GLN A 407 -0.47 28.93 -14.11
CA GLN A 407 0.48 30.02 -13.87
C GLN A 407 0.51 30.47 -12.39
N LYS A 408 -0.42 29.96 -11.57
CA LYS A 408 -0.53 30.30 -10.15
C LYS A 408 -0.38 29.07 -9.29
N THR A 409 0.23 29.24 -8.13
CA THR A 409 0.19 28.25 -7.06
C THR A 409 -1.22 28.17 -6.47
N ALA A 410 -1.59 27.02 -5.95
CA ALA A 410 -2.83 26.86 -5.23
C ALA A 410 -2.60 26.04 -3.96
N TRP A 411 -3.38 26.34 -2.92
CA TRP A 411 -3.50 25.45 -1.79
C TRP A 411 -4.96 25.29 -1.37
N LEU A 412 -5.27 24.15 -0.81
CA LEU A 412 -6.60 23.87 -0.31
C LEU A 412 -6.56 22.97 0.92
N VAL A 413 -7.63 23.03 1.71
CA VAL A 413 -7.86 22.09 2.83
C VAL A 413 -9.21 21.43 2.60
N THR A 414 -9.22 20.13 2.53
CA THR A 414 -10.41 19.31 2.28
C THR A 414 -11.33 19.28 3.49
N PRO A 415 -12.60 18.91 3.33
CA PRO A 415 -13.50 18.66 4.46
C PRO A 415 -12.98 17.62 5.46
N ALA A 416 -12.17 16.66 4.99
CA ALA A 416 -11.49 15.67 5.82
C ALA A 416 -10.15 16.17 6.44
N THR A 417 -9.91 17.50 6.47
CA THR A 417 -8.72 18.13 7.05
C THR A 417 -7.38 17.78 6.40
N THR A 418 -7.38 17.34 5.16
CA THR A 418 -6.16 17.13 4.37
C THR A 418 -5.83 18.39 3.56
N GLY A 419 -4.64 18.94 3.74
CA GLY A 419 -4.12 20.06 2.95
C GLY A 419 -3.43 19.58 1.68
N TYR A 420 -3.59 20.34 0.61
CA TYR A 420 -2.86 20.16 -0.65
C TYR A 420 -2.23 21.47 -1.07
N PHE A 421 -0.99 21.41 -1.55
CA PHE A 421 -0.32 22.52 -2.22
C PHE A 421 0.07 22.05 -3.63
N ILE A 422 -0.30 22.85 -4.62
CA ILE A 422 -0.02 22.62 -6.04
C ILE A 422 0.87 23.76 -6.52
N PRO A 423 2.14 23.51 -6.91
CA PRO A 423 3.01 24.55 -7.44
C PRO A 423 2.52 25.03 -8.80
N LYS A 424 3.00 26.21 -9.21
CA LYS A 424 2.76 26.71 -10.57
C LYS A 424 3.44 25.83 -11.61
N GLY A 425 2.94 25.88 -12.84
CA GLY A 425 3.59 25.25 -14.01
C GLY A 425 2.99 23.91 -14.41
N HIS A 426 1.89 23.48 -13.77
CA HIS A 426 1.18 22.24 -14.09
C HIS A 426 -0.12 22.48 -14.82
N ASP A 427 -0.83 21.40 -15.16
CA ASP A 427 -2.14 21.45 -15.80
C ASP A 427 -3.21 22.07 -14.89
N LYS A 428 -4.35 22.46 -15.46
CA LYS A 428 -5.42 23.13 -14.73
C LYS A 428 -5.88 22.33 -13.52
N LEU A 429 -5.95 22.97 -12.36
CA LEU A 429 -6.57 22.43 -11.16
C LEU A 429 -8.08 22.73 -11.20
N VAL A 430 -8.88 21.67 -11.23
CA VAL A 430 -10.35 21.75 -11.17
C VAL A 430 -10.78 21.30 -9.79
N ILE A 431 -11.61 22.14 -9.13
CA ILE A 431 -12.13 21.89 -7.78
C ILE A 431 -13.65 22.02 -7.86
N LYS A 432 -14.36 21.01 -7.36
CA LYS A 432 -15.83 20.97 -7.36
C LYS A 432 -16.37 20.68 -5.97
N TYR A 433 -17.46 21.32 -5.65
CA TYR A 433 -18.27 21.02 -4.48
C TYR A 433 -19.73 20.92 -4.96
N GLU A 434 -20.20 19.68 -5.17
CA GLU A 434 -21.45 19.42 -5.88
C GLU A 434 -22.20 18.19 -5.35
N GLU A 435 -23.50 18.12 -5.63
CA GLU A 435 -24.24 16.85 -5.56
C GLU A 435 -23.88 16.02 -6.79
N GLN A 436 -23.50 14.79 -6.58
CA GLN A 436 -23.20 13.83 -7.63
C GLN A 436 -24.11 12.61 -7.55
N SER A 437 -24.46 12.04 -8.69
CA SER A 437 -25.28 10.83 -8.80
C SER A 437 -24.49 9.76 -9.52
N THR A 438 -24.20 8.65 -8.84
CA THR A 438 -23.38 7.58 -9.37
C THR A 438 -23.94 6.21 -8.97
N PRO A 439 -23.62 5.14 -9.73
CA PRO A 439 -24.12 3.80 -9.43
C PRO A 439 -23.43 3.17 -8.21
N SER A 440 -24.12 2.23 -7.56
CA SER A 440 -23.53 1.34 -6.58
C SER A 440 -22.55 0.36 -7.24
N SER A 441 -21.58 -0.15 -6.48
CA SER A 441 -20.61 -1.14 -7.01
C SER A 441 -21.18 -2.54 -7.23
N VAL A 442 -22.39 -2.80 -6.80
CA VAL A 442 -22.96 -4.16 -6.65
C VAL A 442 -24.21 -4.33 -7.49
N GLY A 443 -24.31 -5.47 -8.15
CA GLY A 443 -25.47 -5.89 -8.94
C GLY A 443 -25.42 -5.47 -10.40
N MET A 444 -26.28 -6.08 -11.21
CA MET A 444 -26.38 -5.80 -12.65
C MET A 444 -27.15 -4.52 -12.92
N ASP A 445 -28.22 -4.31 -12.20
CA ASP A 445 -29.02 -3.09 -12.21
C ASP A 445 -28.53 -2.22 -11.06
N ALA A 446 -27.36 -1.57 -11.28
CA ALA A 446 -26.76 -0.74 -10.26
C ALA A 446 -27.68 0.41 -9.88
N GLU A 447 -28.14 0.42 -8.63
CA GLU A 447 -28.89 1.53 -8.07
C GLU A 447 -28.01 2.77 -8.01
N PHE A 448 -28.54 3.88 -8.52
CA PHE A 448 -27.89 5.18 -8.41
C PHE A 448 -28.22 5.81 -7.05
N GLY A 449 -27.17 6.28 -6.40
CA GLY A 449 -27.30 7.09 -5.18
C GLY A 449 -26.80 8.50 -5.42
N LYS A 450 -27.27 9.42 -4.58
CA LYS A 450 -26.85 10.81 -4.57
C LYS A 450 -26.08 11.10 -3.29
N GLU A 451 -24.94 11.76 -3.43
CA GLU A 451 -24.15 12.28 -2.31
C GLU A 451 -23.63 13.68 -2.66
N VAL A 452 -23.44 14.48 -1.64
CA VAL A 452 -22.72 15.75 -1.78
C VAL A 452 -21.23 15.45 -1.60
N ALA A 453 -20.42 15.87 -2.57
CA ALA A 453 -18.98 15.61 -2.56
C ALA A 453 -18.17 16.88 -2.85
N ALA A 454 -17.03 16.97 -2.16
CA ALA A 454 -15.94 17.86 -2.52
C ALA A 454 -14.85 17.04 -3.23
N LYS A 455 -14.34 17.55 -4.35
CA LYS A 455 -13.34 16.85 -5.14
C LYS A 455 -12.39 17.81 -5.89
N ALA A 456 -11.18 17.35 -6.13
CA ALA A 456 -10.22 18.10 -6.95
C ALA A 456 -9.34 17.19 -7.78
N TYR A 457 -8.99 17.65 -8.98
CA TYR A 457 -8.10 16.94 -9.89
C TYR A 457 -7.30 17.90 -10.77
N LEU A 458 -6.14 17.43 -11.23
CA LEU A 458 -5.33 18.08 -12.26
C LEU A 458 -5.77 17.54 -13.63
N TYR A 459 -6.29 18.40 -14.47
CA TYR A 459 -6.84 18.05 -15.79
C TYR A 459 -5.74 18.02 -16.84
N HIS A 460 -5.39 16.85 -17.35
CA HIS A 460 -4.31 16.65 -18.34
C HIS A 460 -4.78 16.73 -19.79
N GLY A 461 -6.08 16.79 -20.03
CA GLY A 461 -6.68 16.84 -21.36
C GLY A 461 -7.21 15.50 -21.85
N VAL A 462 -7.74 15.46 -23.06
CA VAL A 462 -8.43 14.30 -23.66
C VAL A 462 -7.33 13.37 -24.09
N LYS A 463 -6.46 13.18 -24.62
CA LYS A 463 -5.39 12.24 -24.98
C LYS A 463 -4.03 12.88 -24.68
N PRO A 464 -3.68 13.03 -23.39
CA PRO A 464 -2.44 13.71 -23.03
C PRO A 464 -1.22 12.97 -23.56
N GLU A 465 -0.17 13.74 -23.82
CA GLU A 465 1.14 13.22 -24.19
C GLU A 465 2.20 13.82 -23.25
N LYS A 466 2.89 12.94 -22.50
CA LYS A 466 4.00 13.26 -21.59
C LYS A 466 3.71 14.40 -20.61
N LYS A 467 2.48 14.41 -20.04
CA LYS A 467 2.14 15.34 -18.98
C LYS A 467 2.80 14.99 -17.67
N ASP A 468 2.89 15.96 -16.79
CA ASP A 468 3.47 15.81 -15.45
C ASP A 468 2.65 16.53 -14.39
N TYR A 469 2.96 16.25 -13.12
CA TYR A 469 2.44 16.97 -11.97
C TYR A 469 3.37 16.91 -10.77
N GLN A 470 3.16 17.85 -9.85
CA GLN A 470 3.71 17.82 -8.50
C GLN A 470 2.65 18.32 -7.52
N PHE A 471 2.63 17.76 -6.32
CA PHE A 471 1.82 18.28 -5.23
C PHE A 471 2.39 17.89 -3.86
N MET A 472 2.14 18.71 -2.84
CA MET A 472 2.42 18.38 -1.45
C MET A 472 1.10 18.08 -0.74
N VAL A 473 1.10 17.08 0.14
CA VAL A 473 -0.06 16.70 0.97
C VAL A 473 0.32 16.87 2.44
N VAL A 474 -0.57 17.49 3.19
CA VAL A 474 -0.42 17.74 4.64
C VAL A 474 -1.67 17.23 5.36
N PRO A 475 -1.69 15.97 5.82
CA PRO A 475 -2.81 15.45 6.57
C PRO A 475 -2.99 16.13 7.94
N ALA A 476 -4.19 16.08 8.48
CA ALA A 476 -4.56 16.63 9.79
C ALA A 476 -4.16 18.11 9.99
N THR A 477 -4.40 18.94 8.97
CA THR A 477 -4.03 20.36 8.97
C THR A 477 -5.24 21.29 9.11
N SER A 478 -4.97 22.57 9.41
CA SER A 478 -5.96 23.67 9.34
C SER A 478 -5.64 24.59 8.15
N PRO A 479 -6.60 25.45 7.73
CA PRO A 479 -6.33 26.45 6.70
C PRO A 479 -5.15 27.38 7.02
N GLU A 480 -5.02 27.82 8.27
CA GLU A 480 -3.93 28.71 8.72
C GLU A 480 -2.58 28.03 8.64
N LYS A 481 -2.51 26.76 9.10
CA LYS A 481 -1.28 25.97 9.03
C LYS A 481 -0.92 25.63 7.59
N MET A 482 -1.92 25.33 6.76
CA MET A 482 -1.69 25.05 5.34
C MET A 482 -1.17 26.29 4.60
N GLU A 483 -1.69 27.48 4.89
CA GLU A 483 -1.21 28.75 4.33
C GLU A 483 0.26 29.01 4.70
N GLU A 484 0.64 28.76 5.97
CA GLU A 484 2.04 28.87 6.42
C GLU A 484 2.96 27.93 5.64
N LEU A 485 2.55 26.66 5.52
CA LEU A 485 3.34 25.64 4.81
C LEU A 485 3.40 25.92 3.31
N ALA A 486 2.32 26.41 2.71
CA ALA A 486 2.30 26.82 1.31
C ALA A 486 3.33 27.96 1.05
N LYS A 487 3.35 28.98 1.91
CA LYS A 487 4.35 30.05 1.83
C LYS A 487 5.79 29.55 1.97
N LYS A 488 6.05 28.59 2.87
CA LYS A 488 7.37 27.95 3.00
C LYS A 488 7.73 27.17 1.75
N GLN A 489 6.78 26.40 1.21
CA GLN A 489 7.00 25.62 -0.01
C GLN A 489 7.26 26.51 -1.23
N GLU A 490 6.53 27.63 -1.37
CA GLU A 490 6.76 28.63 -2.43
C GLU A 490 8.17 29.26 -2.37
N LYS A 491 8.70 29.46 -1.16
CA LYS A 491 10.08 29.92 -0.95
C LYS A 491 11.12 28.80 -1.16
N GLY A 492 10.69 27.57 -1.42
CA GLY A 492 11.58 26.42 -1.56
C GLY A 492 12.26 25.99 -0.26
N GLU A 493 11.61 26.17 0.88
CA GLU A 493 12.17 25.85 2.20
C GLU A 493 11.85 24.41 2.66
N LEU A 494 10.91 23.71 2.02
CA LEU A 494 10.49 22.35 2.38
C LEU A 494 10.99 21.32 1.36
N PHE A 495 10.26 21.11 0.29
CA PHE A 495 10.61 20.15 -0.76
C PHE A 495 11.17 20.86 -1.99
N LYS A 496 12.23 20.28 -2.56
CA LYS A 496 12.81 20.71 -3.82
C LYS A 496 12.89 19.52 -4.77
N VAL A 497 12.19 19.57 -5.88
CA VAL A 497 12.35 18.61 -6.97
C VAL A 497 13.66 18.92 -7.69
N LEU A 498 14.53 17.93 -7.75
CA LEU A 498 15.85 18.03 -8.40
C LEU A 498 15.80 17.44 -9.81
N VAL A 499 15.04 16.35 -9.99
CA VAL A 499 14.76 15.73 -11.30
C VAL A 499 13.33 15.21 -11.31
N ALA A 500 12.61 15.45 -12.40
CA ALA A 500 11.32 14.83 -12.70
C ALA A 500 11.30 14.48 -14.19
N GLN A 501 11.62 13.22 -14.50
CA GLN A 501 11.65 12.65 -15.85
C GLN A 501 11.04 11.25 -15.82
N ASP A 502 10.58 10.73 -16.95
CA ASP A 502 9.90 9.44 -17.05
C ASP A 502 10.73 8.25 -16.52
N SER A 503 12.05 8.39 -16.49
CA SER A 503 12.97 7.37 -15.99
C SER A 503 13.46 7.61 -14.55
N ILE A 504 13.22 8.81 -13.99
CA ILE A 504 13.78 9.17 -12.68
C ILE A 504 13.04 10.34 -12.03
N HIS A 505 12.71 10.18 -10.73
CA HIS A 505 12.29 11.27 -9.86
C HIS A 505 13.28 11.43 -8.72
N VAL A 506 13.74 12.67 -8.48
CA VAL A 506 14.60 13.00 -7.34
C VAL A 506 14.03 14.21 -6.60
N VAL A 507 13.73 14.01 -5.32
CA VAL A 507 13.21 15.07 -4.46
C VAL A 507 14.04 15.18 -3.19
N LYS A 508 14.32 16.40 -2.77
CA LYS A 508 15.05 16.71 -1.53
C LYS A 508 14.15 17.40 -0.53
N TYR A 509 14.12 16.90 0.69
CA TYR A 509 13.54 17.58 1.84
C TYR A 509 14.63 18.34 2.58
N LEU A 510 14.54 19.68 2.53
CA LEU A 510 15.60 20.57 2.96
C LEU A 510 15.83 20.59 4.48
N PRO A 511 14.76 20.54 5.35
CA PRO A 511 14.98 20.62 6.79
C PRO A 511 15.90 19.54 7.37
N SER A 512 15.86 18.32 6.81
CA SER A 512 16.73 17.21 7.25
C SER A 512 17.80 16.83 6.23
N ALA A 513 17.93 17.57 5.12
CA ALA A 513 18.83 17.26 4.00
C ALA A 513 18.67 15.82 3.46
N SER A 514 17.44 15.30 3.51
CA SER A 514 17.13 13.97 3.01
C SER A 514 16.74 14.03 1.53
N THR A 515 17.36 13.18 0.69
CA THR A 515 17.05 13.08 -0.74
C THR A 515 16.51 11.70 -1.04
N ALA A 516 15.42 11.63 -1.79
CA ALA A 516 14.79 10.40 -2.25
C ALA A 516 14.88 10.29 -3.77
N TYR A 517 15.23 9.10 -4.25
CA TYR A 517 15.42 8.77 -5.66
C TYR A 517 14.50 7.60 -6.00
N ALA A 518 13.60 7.80 -6.95
CA ALA A 518 12.90 6.72 -7.63
C ALA A 518 13.52 6.55 -9.03
N LEU A 519 14.32 5.53 -9.19
CA LEU A 519 14.98 5.18 -10.45
C LEU A 519 14.16 4.09 -11.14
N PHE A 520 13.37 4.45 -12.13
CA PHE A 520 12.55 3.53 -12.92
C PHE A 520 13.37 2.78 -13.98
N ALA A 521 14.58 3.23 -14.23
CA ALA A 521 15.56 2.64 -15.11
C ALA A 521 16.99 2.90 -14.58
N PRO A 522 18.02 2.22 -15.09
CA PRO A 522 19.41 2.58 -14.83
C PRO A 522 19.66 4.07 -15.10
N ALA A 523 20.46 4.70 -14.25
CA ALA A 523 20.71 6.13 -14.30
C ALA A 523 22.21 6.45 -14.23
N THR A 524 22.65 7.45 -15.00
CA THR A 524 24.04 7.91 -15.04
C THR A 524 24.12 9.41 -14.93
N ASN A 525 25.28 9.94 -14.49
CA ASN A 525 25.56 11.38 -14.44
C ASN A 525 24.57 12.18 -13.58
N LEU A 526 24.11 11.58 -12.47
CA LEU A 526 23.29 12.32 -11.52
C LEU A 526 24.13 13.34 -10.76
N SER A 527 23.63 14.56 -10.64
CA SER A 527 24.27 15.66 -9.91
C SER A 527 23.43 16.19 -8.76
N CYS A 528 22.50 15.36 -8.25
CA CYS A 528 21.48 15.77 -7.30
C CYS A 528 21.89 15.63 -5.84
N GLY A 529 22.91 14.83 -5.55
CA GLY A 529 23.40 14.53 -4.20
C GLY A 529 24.72 13.78 -4.25
N VAL A 530 24.90 12.83 -3.34
CA VAL A 530 26.07 11.95 -3.32
C VAL A 530 25.94 10.83 -4.37
N VAL A 531 24.73 10.39 -4.66
CA VAL A 531 24.48 9.36 -5.68
C VAL A 531 24.70 9.91 -7.09
N CYS A 532 25.62 9.29 -7.85
CA CYS A 532 26.00 9.69 -9.21
C CYS A 532 25.41 8.78 -10.30
N ALA A 533 25.24 7.49 -10.02
CA ALA A 533 24.74 6.52 -10.97
C ALA A 533 24.16 5.29 -10.27
N SER A 534 23.30 4.57 -10.98
CA SER A 534 22.85 3.23 -10.63
C SER A 534 22.77 2.36 -11.87
N GLU A 535 23.30 1.14 -11.81
CA GLU A 535 23.27 0.18 -12.91
C GLU A 535 21.90 -0.51 -13.08
N THR A 536 20.99 -0.32 -12.10
CA THR A 536 19.66 -0.93 -12.11
C THR A 536 18.60 0.03 -11.61
N GLU A 537 17.34 -0.25 -11.96
CA GLU A 537 16.18 0.40 -11.34
C GLU A 537 16.15 0.09 -9.84
N LEU A 538 15.83 1.09 -9.02
CA LEU A 538 15.69 0.93 -7.56
C LEU A 538 15.06 2.16 -6.90
N LEU A 539 14.66 2.01 -5.65
CA LEU A 539 14.36 3.10 -4.73
C LEU A 539 15.56 3.31 -3.83
N LEU A 540 15.94 4.58 -3.64
CA LEU A 540 17.05 4.95 -2.78
C LEU A 540 16.72 6.23 -1.99
N MET A 541 17.15 6.28 -0.75
CA MET A 541 17.16 7.51 0.05
C MET A 541 18.55 7.74 0.62
N GLU A 542 19.00 9.00 0.60
CA GLU A 542 20.26 9.43 1.20
C GLU A 542 20.06 10.53 2.23
N ARG A 543 20.91 10.53 3.23
CA ARG A 543 21.06 11.63 4.18
C ARG A 543 22.54 11.86 4.46
N LEU A 544 23.04 12.97 3.99
CA LEU A 544 24.38 13.46 4.29
C LEU A 544 24.30 14.38 5.52
N ASP A 545 25.15 14.19 6.51
CA ASP A 545 25.21 15.08 7.65
C ASP A 545 25.73 16.49 7.27
N LYS A 546 25.52 17.46 8.16
CA LYS A 546 25.93 18.86 7.91
C LYS A 546 27.44 19.04 7.75
N THR A 547 28.23 18.10 8.22
CA THR A 547 29.70 18.14 8.12
C THR A 547 30.20 17.54 6.80
N GLY A 548 29.35 16.85 6.04
CA GLY A 548 29.73 16.09 4.84
C GLY A 548 30.53 14.82 5.15
N LYS A 549 30.64 14.42 6.41
CA LYS A 549 31.48 13.30 6.84
C LYS A 549 30.71 11.98 6.96
N ASN A 550 29.44 12.01 7.30
CA ASN A 550 28.63 10.79 7.47
C ASN A 550 27.50 10.76 6.45
N LEU A 551 27.42 9.69 5.69
CA LEU A 551 26.38 9.41 4.72
C LEU A 551 25.60 8.18 5.17
N ASN A 552 24.29 8.31 5.29
CA ASN A 552 23.39 7.19 5.50
C ASN A 552 22.57 6.96 4.24
N LEU A 553 22.43 5.70 3.87
CA LEU A 553 21.68 5.25 2.70
C LEU A 553 20.67 4.18 3.09
N ALA A 554 19.54 4.20 2.41
CA ALA A 554 18.59 3.10 2.36
C ALA A 554 18.27 2.82 0.90
N LEU A 555 18.22 1.55 0.49
CA LEU A 555 17.91 1.17 -0.89
C LEU A 555 17.18 -0.17 -0.95
N CYS A 556 16.28 -0.32 -1.93
CA CYS A 556 15.66 -1.59 -2.28
C CYS A 556 15.26 -1.62 -3.76
N ASN A 557 15.06 -2.78 -4.31
CA ASN A 557 14.37 -2.92 -5.59
C ASN A 557 12.94 -3.42 -5.32
N PRO A 558 11.90 -2.61 -5.58
CA PRO A 558 10.51 -3.03 -5.39
C PRO A 558 10.04 -3.98 -6.51
N ASN A 559 10.73 -4.00 -7.64
CA ASN A 559 10.52 -5.00 -8.68
C ASN A 559 11.10 -6.33 -8.19
N LEU A 560 10.24 -7.26 -7.82
CA LEU A 560 10.65 -8.57 -7.33
C LEU A 560 11.25 -9.45 -8.44
N ARG A 561 11.26 -8.98 -9.70
CA ARG A 561 11.75 -9.72 -10.88
C ARG A 561 11.23 -11.15 -10.91
N PRO A 562 9.92 -11.34 -11.01
CA PRO A 562 9.31 -12.65 -10.89
C PRO A 562 9.73 -13.55 -12.06
N GLU A 563 10.34 -14.69 -11.71
CA GLU A 563 10.65 -15.77 -12.62
C GLU A 563 9.52 -16.79 -12.61
N THR A 564 8.92 -17.09 -13.75
CA THR A 564 7.88 -18.10 -13.85
C THR A 564 8.46 -19.50 -13.66
N ILE A 565 7.95 -20.25 -12.68
CA ILE A 565 8.40 -21.61 -12.34
C ILE A 565 7.34 -22.68 -12.60
N GLY A 566 6.18 -22.31 -13.14
CA GLY A 566 5.07 -23.22 -13.45
C GLY A 566 3.82 -22.45 -13.86
N LYS A 567 2.73 -23.16 -14.11
CA LYS A 567 1.47 -22.53 -14.48
C LYS A 567 0.96 -21.68 -13.29
N ASN A 568 0.84 -20.37 -13.52
CA ASN A 568 0.41 -19.39 -12.50
C ASN A 568 1.31 -19.30 -11.26
N ASN A 569 2.54 -19.80 -11.34
CA ASN A 569 3.49 -19.74 -10.24
C ASN A 569 4.79 -19.05 -10.67
N TRP A 570 5.36 -18.25 -9.77
CA TRP A 570 6.59 -17.50 -9.96
C TRP A 570 7.35 -17.38 -8.64
N ARG A 571 8.61 -17.06 -8.71
CA ARG A 571 9.44 -16.71 -7.55
C ARG A 571 10.15 -15.39 -7.77
N PRO A 572 10.44 -14.62 -6.72
CA PRO A 572 11.29 -13.44 -6.85
C PRO A 572 12.73 -13.85 -7.19
N THR A 573 13.41 -13.04 -7.99
CA THR A 573 14.83 -13.22 -8.28
C THR A 573 15.64 -12.05 -7.73
N PRO A 574 16.81 -12.32 -7.09
CA PRO A 574 17.66 -11.27 -6.58
C PRO A 574 18.21 -10.36 -7.68
N THR A 575 18.40 -9.09 -7.37
CA THR A 575 19.01 -8.09 -8.25
C THR A 575 20.41 -7.74 -7.76
N GLN A 576 21.40 -7.86 -8.61
CA GLN A 576 22.72 -7.28 -8.37
C GLN A 576 22.62 -5.78 -8.59
N ALA A 577 22.90 -4.99 -7.58
CA ALA A 577 22.86 -3.54 -7.64
C ALA A 577 24.23 -2.94 -7.45
N ALA A 578 24.58 -1.98 -8.31
CA ALA A 578 25.77 -1.15 -8.17
C ALA A 578 25.36 0.32 -8.20
N VAL A 579 25.70 1.04 -7.15
CA VAL A 579 25.41 2.48 -6.97
C VAL A 579 26.71 3.25 -6.84
N GLU A 580 26.97 4.17 -7.76
CA GLU A 580 28.14 5.06 -7.71
C GLU A 580 27.86 6.24 -6.79
N LEU A 581 28.75 6.46 -5.83
CA LEU A 581 28.72 7.54 -4.84
C LEU A 581 29.89 8.48 -5.08
N LYS A 582 29.62 9.76 -5.24
CA LYS A 582 30.63 10.80 -5.39
C LYS A 582 31.53 10.86 -4.15
N GLY A 583 32.83 10.74 -4.37
CA GLY A 583 33.83 10.81 -3.29
C GLY A 583 34.27 9.45 -2.77
N ASN A 584 35.12 9.50 -1.73
CA ASN A 584 35.78 8.33 -1.15
C ASN A 584 35.10 7.94 0.16
N TRP A 585 34.31 6.89 0.13
CA TRP A 585 33.53 6.41 1.27
C TRP A 585 34.01 5.07 1.78
N ALA A 586 33.97 4.86 3.11
CA ALA A 586 34.20 3.59 3.77
C ALA A 586 33.01 3.23 4.67
N MET A 587 32.87 1.95 4.97
CA MET A 587 31.85 1.49 5.92
C MET A 587 32.12 2.07 7.31
N LYS A 588 31.09 2.61 7.94
CA LYS A 588 31.18 3.06 9.33
C LYS A 588 31.30 1.86 10.26
N ALA A 589 32.19 1.93 11.25
CA ALA A 589 32.36 0.86 12.24
C ALA A 589 31.02 0.49 12.90
N GLY A 590 30.72 -0.82 12.99
CA GLY A 590 29.46 -1.33 13.53
C GLY A 590 28.25 -1.30 12.56
N SER A 591 28.45 -0.87 11.32
CA SER A 591 27.40 -0.76 10.29
C SER A 591 27.63 -1.74 9.13
N GLN A 592 28.14 -2.94 9.40
CA GLN A 592 28.40 -3.91 8.34
C GLN A 592 27.16 -4.76 8.05
N ASP A 593 26.46 -4.43 6.95
CA ASP A 593 25.57 -5.40 6.29
C ASP A 593 26.46 -6.29 5.40
N GLN A 594 26.48 -7.60 5.65
CA GLN A 594 27.30 -8.57 4.91
C GLN A 594 26.97 -8.62 3.41
N ARG A 595 25.82 -8.09 3.02
CA ARG A 595 25.40 -8.01 1.61
C ARG A 595 26.08 -6.87 0.85
N VAL A 596 26.80 -5.96 1.53
CA VAL A 596 27.35 -4.73 0.95
C VAL A 596 28.86 -4.81 0.84
N SER A 597 29.38 -4.49 -0.34
CA SER A 597 30.80 -4.24 -0.59
C SER A 597 31.02 -2.87 -1.21
N LEU A 598 32.20 -2.31 -1.00
CA LEU A 598 32.62 -1.03 -1.55
C LEU A 598 33.89 -1.21 -2.38
N GLU A 599 33.93 -0.60 -3.55
CA GLU A 599 35.09 -0.55 -4.44
C GLU A 599 35.30 0.88 -4.95
N LYS A 600 36.51 1.19 -5.43
CA LYS A 600 36.78 2.46 -6.10
C LYS A 600 36.77 2.28 -7.61
N ASN A 601 36.12 3.18 -8.31
CA ASN A 601 36.21 3.23 -9.77
C ASN A 601 37.38 4.09 -10.25
N SER A 602 37.62 4.10 -11.57
CA SER A 602 38.69 4.88 -12.22
C SER A 602 38.57 6.39 -12.03
N ARG A 603 37.39 6.90 -11.67
CA ARG A 603 37.12 8.31 -11.37
C ARG A 603 37.39 8.69 -9.90
N GLY A 604 37.81 7.74 -9.06
CA GLY A 604 38.02 7.92 -7.63
C GLY A 604 36.73 7.94 -6.80
N ASN A 605 35.59 7.65 -7.40
CA ASN A 605 34.31 7.50 -6.71
C ASN A 605 34.16 6.14 -6.08
N THR A 606 33.35 6.03 -5.03
CA THR A 606 33.01 4.77 -4.40
C THR A 606 31.83 4.12 -5.12
N VAL A 607 31.95 2.83 -5.46
CA VAL A 607 30.85 2.02 -5.97
C VAL A 607 30.39 1.08 -4.85
N LEU A 608 29.14 1.23 -4.44
CA LEU A 608 28.46 0.34 -3.50
C LEU A 608 27.82 -0.78 -4.30
N ARG A 609 28.22 -2.03 -4.01
CA ARG A 609 27.60 -3.23 -4.58
C ARG A 609 26.82 -3.98 -3.53
N THR A 610 25.66 -4.46 -3.90
CA THR A 610 24.78 -5.24 -2.99
C THR A 610 23.85 -6.15 -3.78
N VAL A 611 23.32 -7.16 -3.08
CA VAL A 611 22.26 -8.03 -3.60
C VAL A 611 20.93 -7.60 -2.97
N LEU A 612 19.99 -7.14 -3.78
CA LEU A 612 18.64 -6.78 -3.38
C LEU A 612 17.70 -7.94 -3.66
N SER A 613 16.99 -8.41 -2.65
CA SER A 613 16.07 -9.55 -2.77
C SER A 613 14.74 -9.26 -2.10
N GLU A 614 13.67 -9.81 -2.65
CA GLU A 614 12.33 -9.82 -2.07
C GLU A 614 11.79 -8.42 -1.70
N GLY A 615 12.25 -7.38 -2.40
CA GLY A 615 11.89 -5.99 -2.08
C GLY A 615 12.36 -5.53 -0.70
N SER A 616 13.20 -6.31 -0.02
CA SER A 616 13.71 -5.97 1.31
C SER A 616 14.72 -4.84 1.26
N PRO A 617 14.74 -3.94 2.27
CA PRO A 617 15.67 -2.82 2.29
C PRO A 617 17.07 -3.24 2.72
N VAL A 618 18.06 -2.51 2.21
CA VAL A 618 19.46 -2.52 2.66
C VAL A 618 19.76 -1.16 3.26
N TYR A 619 20.32 -1.13 4.47
CA TYR A 619 20.70 0.09 5.17
C TYR A 619 22.21 0.17 5.30
N VAL A 620 22.80 1.31 4.92
CA VAL A 620 24.24 1.49 4.90
C VAL A 620 24.60 2.83 5.57
N SER A 621 25.59 2.78 6.48
CA SER A 621 26.18 4.00 7.03
C SER A 621 27.65 4.07 6.63
N LEU A 622 28.05 5.19 6.03
CA LEU A 622 29.35 5.43 5.46
C LEU A 622 30.02 6.64 6.11
N VAL A 623 31.36 6.65 6.08
CA VAL A 623 32.19 7.79 6.47
C VAL A 623 33.08 8.21 5.31
N ASN A 624 33.25 9.52 5.13
CA ASN A 624 34.15 10.08 4.13
C ASN A 624 35.60 9.90 4.59
N GLN A 625 36.46 9.40 3.70
CA GLN A 625 37.89 9.17 3.95
C GLN A 625 38.77 10.31 3.43
#